data_99907239815b426d46b8403f8a21879c
#
_entry.id   99907239815b426d46b8403f8a21879c
#
_cell.length_a   1.000
_cell.length_b   1.000
_cell.length_c   1.000
_cell.angle_alpha   90.00
_cell.angle_beta   90.00
_cell.angle_gamma   90.00
#
_symmetry.space_group_name_H-M   'P 1'
#
loop_
_entity.id
_entity.type
_entity.pdbx_description
1 polymer ?
#
loop_
_entity_poly.entity_id
_entity_poly.type
_entity_poly.pdbx_seq_one_letter_code
_entity_poly.pdbx_strand_id
1 'polypeptide(L)'
;MEVEWLNHNTFQWKPTGFWPAHSYITVTLGGFKTDNPTGAAVVGVASISAHTFTVSIDGQVARVMPASMGKPSRPTPVGSYSVLEKDRSVEMDSRTIGIPLSSPEGYDIIAQYAERITSSGVYVHSAPWSVDSQGNANVSHGCMNLSPDNAAWYYDVVHVGDPVIVQP
;
A
#
# COMPACT_ATOMS: atom_id res chain seq x y z
N MET A 1 -17.64 5.93 14.17
CA MET A 1 -18.16 6.03 12.79
C MET A 1 -18.30 7.50 12.45
N GLU A 2 -17.76 7.92 11.33
CA GLU A 2 -17.78 9.31 10.89
C GLU A 2 -18.62 9.42 9.62
N VAL A 3 -19.43 10.47 9.55
CA VAL A 3 -20.25 10.80 8.38
C VAL A 3 -19.73 12.10 7.81
N GLU A 4 -19.39 12.10 6.52
CA GLU A 4 -18.91 13.27 5.78
C GLU A 4 -19.85 13.53 4.60
N TRP A 5 -20.40 14.74 4.49
CA TRP A 5 -21.18 15.15 3.34
C TRP A 5 -20.25 15.56 2.20
N LEU A 6 -20.29 14.85 1.08
CA LEU A 6 -19.52 15.15 -0.11
C LEU A 6 -20.18 16.25 -0.97
N ASN A 7 -21.53 16.30 -0.94
CA ASN A 7 -22.36 17.32 -1.60
C ASN A 7 -23.78 17.30 -0.99
N HIS A 8 -24.73 18.04 -1.60
CA HIS A 8 -26.10 18.21 -1.07
C HIS A 8 -26.92 16.91 -0.95
N ASN A 9 -26.56 15.86 -1.69
CA ASN A 9 -27.34 14.62 -1.74
C ASN A 9 -26.48 13.36 -1.62
N THR A 10 -25.18 13.52 -1.34
CA THR A 10 -24.24 12.40 -1.21
C THR A 10 -23.45 12.55 0.09
N PHE A 11 -23.48 11.53 0.93
CA PHE A 11 -22.61 11.45 2.08
C PHE A 11 -21.76 10.19 2.02
N GLN A 12 -20.58 10.26 2.61
CA GLN A 12 -19.69 9.16 2.83
C GLN A 12 -19.72 8.78 4.30
N TRP A 13 -19.80 7.48 4.54
CA TRP A 13 -19.72 6.93 5.87
C TRP A 13 -18.44 6.12 6.02
N LYS A 14 -17.59 6.50 7.00
CA LYS A 14 -16.31 5.86 7.27
C LYS A 14 -16.34 5.17 8.64
N PRO A 15 -15.92 3.91 8.72
CA PRO A 15 -15.68 3.29 10.03
C PRO A 15 -14.47 3.96 10.71
N THR A 16 -14.46 3.97 12.04
CA THR A 16 -13.34 4.47 12.84
C THR A 16 -12.22 3.44 13.03
N GLY A 17 -12.38 2.26 12.44
CA GLY A 17 -11.41 1.16 12.44
C GLY A 17 -11.73 0.19 11.32
N PHE A 18 -10.95 -0.86 11.19
CA PHE A 18 -11.18 -1.89 10.17
C PHE A 18 -12.43 -2.73 10.51
N TRP A 19 -13.11 -3.17 9.46
CA TRP A 19 -14.22 -4.10 9.60
C TRP A 19 -13.73 -5.48 10.08
N PRO A 20 -14.53 -6.21 10.87
CA PRO A 20 -14.18 -7.59 11.21
C PRO A 20 -14.08 -8.45 9.94
N ALA A 21 -13.07 -9.32 9.89
CA ALA A 21 -12.89 -10.26 8.79
C ALA A 21 -14.01 -11.31 8.75
N HIS A 22 -14.25 -11.90 7.57
CA HIS A 22 -15.20 -12.98 7.34
C HIS A 22 -16.61 -12.69 7.88
N SER A 23 -17.06 -11.44 7.75
CA SER A 23 -18.30 -10.94 8.32
C SER A 23 -19.19 -10.31 7.25
N TYR A 24 -20.43 -9.96 7.63
CA TYR A 24 -21.33 -9.17 6.80
C TYR A 24 -21.58 -7.82 7.44
N ILE A 25 -21.41 -6.76 6.65
CA ILE A 25 -21.75 -5.40 7.05
C ILE A 25 -23.10 -5.06 6.42
N THR A 26 -24.13 -5.00 7.27
CA THR A 26 -25.46 -4.60 6.83
C THR A 26 -25.60 -3.08 6.91
N VAL A 27 -25.93 -2.46 5.78
CA VAL A 27 -26.30 -1.04 5.72
C VAL A 27 -27.79 -0.93 5.47
N THR A 28 -28.47 -0.16 6.33
CA THR A 28 -29.91 0.11 6.21
C THR A 28 -30.14 1.61 6.18
N LEU A 29 -30.83 2.10 5.15
CA LEU A 29 -31.19 3.51 4.99
C LEU A 29 -32.61 3.62 4.42
N GLY A 30 -33.52 4.20 5.18
CA GLY A 30 -34.95 4.20 4.81
C GLY A 30 -35.49 2.78 4.67
N GLY A 31 -36.05 2.45 3.54
CA GLY A 31 -36.49 1.07 3.19
C GLY A 31 -35.45 0.23 2.47
N PHE A 32 -34.27 0.78 2.19
CA PHE A 32 -33.18 0.08 1.51
C PHE A 32 -32.30 -0.67 2.51
N LYS A 33 -31.96 -1.92 2.16
CA LYS A 33 -31.02 -2.75 2.93
C LYS A 33 -30.03 -3.41 1.98
N THR A 34 -28.73 -3.39 2.32
CA THR A 34 -27.69 -4.14 1.60
C THR A 34 -26.76 -4.83 2.57
N ASP A 35 -26.33 -6.04 2.25
CA ASP A 35 -25.35 -6.80 3.01
C ASP A 35 -24.07 -6.89 2.18
N ASN A 36 -22.94 -6.48 2.79
CA ASN A 36 -21.63 -6.44 2.14
C ASN A 36 -20.70 -7.40 2.89
N PRO A 37 -20.21 -8.47 2.25
CA PRO A 37 -19.26 -9.37 2.89
C PRO A 37 -17.90 -8.71 3.05
N THR A 38 -17.22 -8.99 4.16
CA THR A 38 -15.81 -8.68 4.34
C THR A 38 -14.96 -9.91 4.04
N GLY A 39 -13.75 -9.68 3.52
CA GLY A 39 -12.78 -10.74 3.22
C GLY A 39 -11.95 -11.15 4.44
N ALA A 40 -10.82 -11.79 4.18
CA ALA A 40 -9.78 -12.08 5.16
C ALA A 40 -9.15 -10.79 5.70
N ALA A 41 -8.60 -10.81 6.91
CA ALA A 41 -7.81 -9.71 7.46
C ALA A 41 -6.38 -9.79 6.90
N VAL A 42 -6.08 -9.03 5.86
CA VAL A 42 -4.73 -8.93 5.28
C VAL A 42 -4.01 -7.72 5.86
N VAL A 43 -2.84 -7.93 6.45
CA VAL A 43 -2.04 -6.85 7.05
C VAL A 43 -0.61 -6.91 6.51
N GLY A 44 -0.15 -5.82 5.89
CA GLY A 44 1.24 -5.63 5.48
C GLY A 44 2.02 -4.87 6.56
N VAL A 45 3.22 -5.33 6.89
CA VAL A 45 4.14 -4.65 7.82
C VAL A 45 5.50 -4.49 7.16
N ALA A 46 5.89 -3.24 6.89
CA ALA A 46 7.22 -2.89 6.41
C ALA A 46 8.12 -2.55 7.59
N SER A 47 9.26 -3.23 7.75
CA SER A 47 10.31 -2.86 8.70
C SER A 47 11.49 -2.26 7.95
N ILE A 48 11.73 -0.96 8.17
CA ILE A 48 12.78 -0.20 7.48
C ILE A 48 14.17 -0.74 7.87
N SER A 49 14.38 -1.00 9.16
CA SER A 49 15.68 -1.47 9.67
C SER A 49 15.96 -2.93 9.34
N ALA A 50 14.93 -3.77 9.28
CA ALA A 50 15.06 -5.18 8.93
C ALA A 50 15.05 -5.42 7.41
N HIS A 51 14.73 -4.40 6.60
CA HIS A 51 14.59 -4.50 5.14
C HIS A 51 13.62 -5.60 4.71
N THR A 52 12.48 -5.71 5.41
CA THR A 52 11.47 -6.73 5.15
C THR A 52 10.08 -6.13 4.98
N PHE A 53 9.26 -6.82 4.18
CA PHE A 53 7.82 -6.62 4.11
C PHE A 53 7.13 -7.94 4.48
N THR A 54 6.44 -7.94 5.62
CA THR A 54 5.76 -9.13 6.15
C THR A 54 4.26 -8.99 5.93
N VAL A 55 3.64 -10.01 5.38
CA VAL A 55 2.19 -10.06 5.21
C VAL A 55 1.61 -11.16 6.08
N SER A 56 0.62 -10.79 6.89
CA SER A 56 -0.22 -11.73 7.63
C SER A 56 -1.64 -11.77 7.06
N ILE A 57 -2.24 -12.96 7.09
CA ILE A 57 -3.62 -13.21 6.70
C ILE A 57 -4.30 -13.86 7.90
N ASP A 58 -5.41 -13.29 8.37
CA ASP A 58 -6.15 -13.74 9.54
C ASP A 58 -5.26 -13.95 10.79
N GLY A 59 -4.30 -13.04 10.98
CA GLY A 59 -3.37 -13.05 12.11
C GLY A 59 -2.21 -14.05 11.99
N GLN A 60 -2.15 -14.84 10.92
CA GLN A 60 -1.03 -15.76 10.66
C GLN A 60 -0.08 -15.16 9.63
N VAL A 61 1.23 -15.23 9.87
CA VAL A 61 2.24 -14.80 8.89
C VAL A 61 2.16 -15.69 7.67
N ALA A 62 1.74 -15.12 6.55
CA ALA A 62 1.63 -15.81 5.26
C ALA A 62 2.95 -15.74 4.47
N ARG A 63 3.64 -14.59 4.53
CA ARG A 63 4.91 -14.41 3.83
C ARG A 63 5.77 -13.33 4.47
N VAL A 64 7.09 -13.56 4.54
CA VAL A 64 8.12 -12.56 4.86
C VAL A 64 8.95 -12.36 3.60
N MET A 65 9.00 -11.13 3.12
CA MET A 65 9.62 -10.78 1.84
C MET A 65 10.79 -9.82 2.06
N PRO A 66 11.97 -10.07 1.46
CA PRO A 66 12.98 -9.06 1.35
C PRO A 66 12.43 -7.81 0.65
N ALA A 67 12.71 -6.65 1.21
CA ALA A 67 12.24 -5.38 0.68
C ALA A 67 13.33 -4.31 0.73
N SER A 68 13.19 -3.27 -0.09
CA SER A 68 14.02 -2.08 -0.03
C SER A 68 13.12 -0.85 0.02
N MET A 69 13.26 -0.05 1.06
CA MET A 69 12.47 1.16 1.29
C MET A 69 13.23 2.42 0.89
N GLY A 70 12.71 3.56 1.30
CA GLY A 70 13.30 4.87 1.01
C GLY A 70 14.68 5.04 1.64
N LYS A 71 15.62 5.55 0.83
CA LYS A 71 16.98 5.90 1.28
C LYS A 71 16.94 7.02 2.35
N PRO A 72 18.02 7.22 3.13
CA PRO A 72 18.02 8.20 4.22
C PRO A 72 17.64 9.63 3.82
N SER A 73 17.96 10.05 2.60
CA SER A 73 17.58 11.37 2.07
C SER A 73 16.12 11.48 1.65
N ARG A 74 15.42 10.36 1.49
CA ARG A 74 14.00 10.24 1.08
C ARG A 74 13.36 9.02 1.75
N PRO A 75 13.21 9.05 3.08
CA PRO A 75 12.76 7.88 3.82
C PRO A 75 11.29 7.54 3.52
N THR A 76 10.95 6.26 3.59
CA THR A 76 9.55 5.84 3.64
C THR A 76 8.95 6.34 4.96
N PRO A 77 7.84 7.09 4.94
CA PRO A 77 7.28 7.66 6.16
C PRO A 77 6.72 6.56 7.07
N VAL A 78 7.15 6.59 8.33
CA VAL A 78 6.65 5.67 9.37
C VAL A 78 5.21 6.02 9.71
N GLY A 79 4.36 5.01 9.88
CA GLY A 79 2.95 5.21 10.21
C GLY A 79 2.07 4.02 9.86
N SER A 80 0.78 4.20 10.08
CA SER A 80 -0.25 3.24 9.68
C SER A 80 -1.05 3.82 8.51
N TYR A 81 -1.13 3.06 7.45
CA TYR A 81 -1.76 3.43 6.18
C TYR A 81 -2.79 2.37 5.79
N SER A 82 -3.56 2.67 4.76
CA SER A 82 -4.38 1.69 4.05
C SER A 82 -4.03 1.73 2.58
N VAL A 83 -4.21 0.61 1.89
CA VAL A 83 -4.14 0.58 0.42
C VAL A 83 -5.26 1.46 -0.13
N LEU A 84 -4.90 2.49 -0.87
CA LEU A 84 -5.82 3.47 -1.45
C LEU A 84 -6.25 3.08 -2.87
N GLU A 85 -5.35 2.43 -3.59
CA GLU A 85 -5.50 2.10 -5.01
C GLU A 85 -4.59 0.95 -5.37
N LYS A 86 -4.99 0.15 -6.34
CA LYS A 86 -4.22 -0.97 -6.90
C LYS A 86 -4.16 -0.86 -8.40
N ASP A 87 -2.95 -0.77 -8.93
CA ASP A 87 -2.70 -0.68 -10.35
C ASP A 87 -1.82 -1.83 -10.84
N ARG A 88 -2.24 -2.52 -11.89
CA ARG A 88 -1.42 -3.54 -12.52
C ARG A 88 -0.12 -2.97 -13.08
N SER A 89 -0.17 -1.72 -13.51
CA SER A 89 0.95 -0.98 -14.09
C SER A 89 0.74 0.50 -13.85
N VAL A 90 1.75 1.19 -13.32
CA VAL A 90 1.74 2.63 -13.07
C VAL A 90 3.04 3.26 -13.58
N GLU A 91 2.89 4.40 -14.25
CA GLU A 91 4.04 5.25 -14.61
C GLU A 91 4.49 6.03 -13.37
N MET A 92 5.76 5.88 -13.02
CA MET A 92 6.41 6.61 -11.92
C MET A 92 7.43 7.57 -12.50
N ASP A 93 7.09 8.86 -12.43
CA ASP A 93 7.89 9.95 -12.98
C ASP A 93 8.42 10.82 -11.84
N SER A 94 9.74 10.93 -11.74
CA SER A 94 10.42 11.72 -10.72
C SER A 94 10.07 13.22 -10.77
N ARG A 95 9.59 13.72 -11.91
CA ARG A 95 9.15 15.11 -12.05
C ARG A 95 7.93 15.42 -11.16
N THR A 96 7.10 14.43 -10.86
CA THR A 96 5.94 14.56 -9.97
C THR A 96 6.33 14.86 -8.52
N ILE A 97 7.57 14.53 -8.13
CA ILE A 97 8.15 14.81 -6.81
C ILE A 97 9.25 15.88 -6.89
N GLY A 98 9.31 16.66 -7.97
CA GLY A 98 10.23 17.79 -8.13
C GLY A 98 11.65 17.43 -8.51
N ILE A 99 11.92 16.20 -9.01
CA ILE A 99 13.25 15.78 -9.47
C ILE A 99 13.26 15.78 -11.00
N PRO A 100 14.06 16.65 -11.65
CA PRO A 100 14.21 16.65 -13.11
C PRO A 100 14.81 15.32 -13.63
N LEU A 101 14.39 14.89 -14.81
CA LEU A 101 14.98 13.68 -15.45
C LEU A 101 16.48 13.80 -15.72
N SER A 102 17.00 15.03 -15.85
CA SER A 102 18.44 15.29 -16.00
C SER A 102 19.24 15.12 -14.69
N SER A 103 18.56 14.96 -13.56
CA SER A 103 19.20 14.68 -12.27
C SER A 103 19.72 13.25 -12.24
N PRO A 104 20.86 12.97 -11.55
CA PRO A 104 21.27 11.59 -11.26
C PRO A 104 20.20 10.77 -10.48
N GLU A 105 19.25 11.43 -9.83
CA GLU A 105 18.12 10.82 -9.13
C GLU A 105 16.82 10.82 -9.97
N GLY A 106 16.89 11.30 -11.22
CA GLY A 106 15.75 11.32 -12.12
C GLY A 106 15.37 9.92 -12.61
N TYR A 107 14.07 9.64 -12.67
CA TYR A 107 13.55 8.41 -13.25
C TYR A 107 12.20 8.64 -13.93
N ASP A 108 11.93 7.82 -14.92
CA ASP A 108 10.67 7.69 -15.62
C ASP A 108 10.53 6.21 -15.97
N ILE A 109 9.76 5.49 -15.19
CA ILE A 109 9.69 4.03 -15.20
C ILE A 109 8.25 3.54 -15.09
N ILE A 110 7.99 2.35 -15.65
CA ILE A 110 6.75 1.64 -15.45
C ILE A 110 6.95 0.61 -14.34
N ALA A 111 6.30 0.84 -13.20
CA ALA A 111 6.22 -0.13 -12.11
C ALA A 111 4.99 -1.02 -12.29
N GLN A 112 5.13 -2.31 -11.97
CA GLN A 112 4.03 -3.27 -12.01
C GLN A 112 3.61 -3.67 -10.61
N TYR A 113 2.37 -4.18 -10.48
CA TYR A 113 1.83 -4.63 -9.20
C TYR A 113 2.00 -3.56 -8.13
N ALA A 114 1.37 -2.42 -8.33
CA ALA A 114 1.53 -1.23 -7.52
C ALA A 114 0.32 -0.98 -6.62
N GLU A 115 0.54 -0.90 -5.33
CA GLU A 115 -0.45 -0.54 -4.32
C GLU A 115 -0.08 0.80 -3.71
N ARG A 116 -0.90 1.83 -3.97
CA ARG A 116 -0.71 3.16 -3.40
C ARG A 116 -1.18 3.20 -1.96
N ILE A 117 -0.35 3.69 -1.06
CA ILE A 117 -0.67 3.79 0.37
C ILE A 117 -0.74 5.22 0.91
N THR A 118 -0.26 6.21 0.14
CA THR A 118 -0.38 7.63 0.51
C THR A 118 -0.87 8.47 -0.65
N SER A 119 -1.51 9.60 -0.35
CA SER A 119 -1.88 10.60 -1.37
C SER A 119 -0.65 11.25 -2.03
N SER A 120 0.50 11.25 -1.34
CA SER A 120 1.78 11.78 -1.84
C SER A 120 2.52 10.83 -2.79
N GLY A 121 1.97 9.65 -3.08
CA GLY A 121 2.54 8.74 -4.08
C GLY A 121 3.57 7.74 -3.51
N VAL A 122 3.40 7.28 -2.28
CA VAL A 122 4.16 6.12 -1.77
C VAL A 122 3.41 4.84 -2.14
N TYR A 123 4.14 3.90 -2.74
CA TYR A 123 3.63 2.61 -3.21
C TYR A 123 4.40 1.44 -2.61
N VAL A 124 3.75 0.30 -2.52
CA VAL A 124 4.37 -1.03 -2.57
C VAL A 124 4.34 -1.46 -4.03
N HIS A 125 5.44 -1.93 -4.61
CA HIS A 125 5.45 -2.30 -6.02
C HIS A 125 6.60 -3.22 -6.43
N SER A 126 6.49 -3.82 -7.60
CA SER A 126 7.58 -4.56 -8.24
C SER A 126 8.72 -3.63 -8.64
N ALA A 127 9.94 -3.98 -8.23
CA ALA A 127 11.16 -3.24 -8.54
C ALA A 127 12.31 -4.19 -8.93
N PRO A 128 12.29 -4.77 -10.14
CA PRO A 128 13.32 -5.69 -10.60
C PRO A 128 14.73 -5.07 -10.64
N TRP A 129 14.81 -3.74 -10.74
CA TRP A 129 16.09 -2.99 -10.78
C TRP A 129 16.78 -2.87 -9.41
N SER A 130 16.14 -3.27 -8.32
CA SER A 130 16.68 -3.15 -6.95
C SER A 130 16.70 -4.47 -6.18
N VAL A 131 16.55 -5.61 -6.86
CA VAL A 131 16.49 -6.94 -6.21
C VAL A 131 17.71 -7.21 -5.33
N ASP A 132 18.90 -6.81 -5.77
CA ASP A 132 20.13 -6.99 -4.99
C ASP A 132 20.18 -6.15 -3.70
N SER A 133 19.37 -5.09 -3.62
CA SER A 133 19.26 -4.24 -2.42
C SER A 133 18.18 -4.72 -1.46
N GLN A 134 17.20 -5.48 -1.95
CA GLN A 134 16.10 -5.97 -1.14
C GLN A 134 16.59 -6.94 -0.06
N GLY A 135 16.21 -6.68 1.19
CA GLY A 135 16.72 -7.39 2.35
C GLY A 135 18.06 -6.91 2.90
N ASN A 136 18.70 -5.90 2.24
CA ASN A 136 20.04 -5.45 2.59
C ASN A 136 20.17 -3.94 2.74
N ALA A 137 19.48 -3.16 1.90
CA ALA A 137 19.64 -1.71 1.86
C ALA A 137 18.36 -1.00 1.41
N ASN A 138 18.18 0.24 1.87
CA ASN A 138 17.09 1.12 1.47
C ASN A 138 17.57 2.11 0.40
N VAL A 139 17.09 1.95 -0.84
CA VAL A 139 17.60 2.69 -2.02
C VAL A 139 16.53 3.44 -2.80
N SER A 140 15.25 3.29 -2.46
CA SER A 140 14.15 3.95 -3.18
C SER A 140 14.02 5.44 -2.82
N HIS A 141 13.08 6.12 -3.48
CA HIS A 141 12.70 7.51 -3.18
C HIS A 141 11.50 7.61 -2.21
N GLY A 142 11.21 6.53 -1.46
CA GLY A 142 10.13 6.45 -0.49
C GLY A 142 9.19 5.26 -0.67
N CYS A 143 9.13 4.67 -1.84
CA CYS A 143 8.33 3.47 -2.10
C CYS A 143 8.95 2.21 -1.45
N MET A 144 8.15 1.18 -1.30
CA MET A 144 8.55 -0.15 -0.85
C MET A 144 8.73 -1.06 -2.08
N ASN A 145 9.99 -1.35 -2.37
CA ASN A 145 10.42 -2.15 -3.52
C ASN A 145 10.41 -3.63 -3.16
N LEU A 146 9.69 -4.43 -3.91
CA LEU A 146 9.65 -5.89 -3.82
C LEU A 146 10.17 -6.53 -5.11
N SER A 147 10.60 -7.79 -5.02
CA SER A 147 10.87 -8.59 -6.23
C SER A 147 9.59 -8.80 -7.03
N PRO A 148 9.67 -9.06 -8.36
CA PRO A 148 8.49 -9.24 -9.20
C PRO A 148 7.52 -10.31 -8.67
N ASP A 149 8.04 -11.46 -8.22
CA ASP A 149 7.21 -12.55 -7.70
C ASP A 149 6.54 -12.19 -6.37
N ASN A 150 7.25 -11.48 -5.49
CA ASN A 150 6.69 -11.02 -4.23
C ASN A 150 5.64 -9.93 -4.41
N ALA A 151 5.89 -8.99 -5.31
CA ALA A 151 4.93 -7.93 -5.64
C ALA A 151 3.67 -8.51 -6.29
N ALA A 152 3.82 -9.44 -7.25
CA ALA A 152 2.68 -10.11 -7.88
C ALA A 152 1.83 -10.85 -6.84
N TRP A 153 2.46 -11.62 -5.96
CA TRP A 153 1.75 -12.33 -4.90
C TRP A 153 1.02 -11.38 -3.94
N TYR A 154 1.68 -10.30 -3.51
CA TYR A 154 1.04 -9.31 -2.63
C TYR A 154 -0.13 -8.63 -3.31
N TYR A 155 0.04 -8.25 -4.58
CA TYR A 155 -1.04 -7.69 -5.40
C TYR A 155 -2.26 -8.61 -5.48
N ASP A 156 -2.07 -9.93 -5.57
CA ASP A 156 -3.17 -10.88 -5.67
C ASP A 156 -3.95 -11.06 -4.36
N VAL A 157 -3.28 -10.89 -3.19
CA VAL A 157 -3.92 -11.15 -1.90
C VAL A 157 -4.46 -9.91 -1.20
N VAL A 158 -3.87 -8.72 -1.46
CA VAL A 158 -4.27 -7.46 -0.80
C VAL A 158 -5.46 -6.81 -1.50
N HIS A 159 -6.28 -6.07 -0.75
CA HIS A 159 -7.41 -5.30 -1.28
C HIS A 159 -7.29 -3.82 -0.89
N VAL A 160 -7.99 -2.97 -1.64
CA VAL A 160 -8.17 -1.56 -1.26
C VAL A 160 -8.84 -1.49 0.11
N GLY A 161 -8.25 -0.73 1.02
CA GLY A 161 -8.67 -0.62 2.41
C GLY A 161 -7.84 -1.45 3.39
N ASP A 162 -7.11 -2.47 2.94
CA ASP A 162 -6.26 -3.29 3.82
C ASP A 162 -5.11 -2.47 4.43
N PRO A 163 -4.77 -2.71 5.71
CA PRO A 163 -3.74 -1.95 6.41
C PRO A 163 -2.32 -2.26 5.94
N VAL A 164 -1.51 -1.21 5.87
CA VAL A 164 -0.06 -1.26 5.70
C VAL A 164 0.59 -0.45 6.81
N ILE A 165 1.41 -1.10 7.62
CA ILE A 165 2.12 -0.49 8.75
C ILE A 165 3.58 -0.36 8.37
N VAL A 166 4.12 0.87 8.44
CA VAL A 166 5.54 1.15 8.25
C VAL A 166 6.16 1.44 9.62
N GLN A 167 7.15 0.67 9.98
CA GLN A 167 7.89 0.79 11.24
C GLN A 167 9.40 0.93 10.99
N PRO A 168 10.14 1.52 11.96
CA PRO A 168 11.58 1.70 11.87
C PRO A 168 12.36 0.42 11.59
#